data_8cea8639ad32c02fd98803e05e0f5856
#
_entry.id   8cea8639ad32c02fd98803e05e0f5856
#
_cell.length_a   1.000
_cell.length_b   1.000
_cell.length_c   1.000
_cell.angle_alpha   90.00
_cell.angle_beta   90.00
_cell.angle_gamma   90.00
#
_symmetry.space_group_name_H-M   'P 1'
#
loop_
_entity.id
_entity.type
_entity.pdbx_description
1 polymer ?
#
loop_
_entity_poly.entity_id
_entity_poly.type
_entity_poly.pdbx_seq_one_letter_code
_entity_poly.pdbx_strand_id
1 'polypeptide(L)'
;MKTNCVVKLGQLRRTDLRPAALILGRAMRDNPVNVRAFAISDAERRSRALERFFRPVLLGLHQRGLIYGAYRGNALVGICGIARPGFCQPTPLEKLRVLPAVVFGNPLGAALRVVNWADAWAHRDPAGPHWHLGPVAIEPSVQRQGIGSALLTAFCVHMDAYGAVAYLETDRRANVHFYQKFGFAVVAEADVMGVPNWFMSRPGGHPRKG
;
A
#
# COMPACT_ATOMS: atom_id res chain seq x y z
N MET A 1 -27.29 -0.08 19.87
CA MET A 1 -27.02 1.14 19.09
C MET A 1 -25.58 1.08 18.58
N LYS A 2 -25.33 0.91 17.27
CA LYS A 2 -23.98 0.99 16.69
C LYS A 2 -23.64 2.49 16.62
N THR A 3 -22.83 2.97 17.54
CA THR A 3 -22.28 4.33 17.48
C THR A 3 -21.50 4.44 16.18
N ASN A 4 -22.06 5.13 15.19
CA ASN A 4 -21.38 5.47 13.94
C ASN A 4 -20.25 6.44 14.30
N CYS A 5 -19.11 5.90 14.74
CA CYS A 5 -17.94 6.72 15.06
C CYS A 5 -17.41 7.26 13.72
N VAL A 6 -17.61 8.55 13.51
CA VAL A 6 -17.19 9.25 12.28
C VAL A 6 -15.68 9.09 12.12
N VAL A 7 -15.28 8.60 10.97
CA VAL A 7 -13.87 8.49 10.60
C VAL A 7 -13.39 9.84 10.07
N LYS A 8 -12.36 10.41 10.68
CA LYS A 8 -11.68 11.59 10.16
C LYS A 8 -10.52 11.18 9.28
N LEU A 9 -10.41 11.79 8.11
CA LEU A 9 -9.26 11.63 7.23
C LEU A 9 -8.31 12.82 7.39
N GLY A 10 -7.02 12.56 7.31
CA GLY A 10 -5.99 13.59 7.36
C GLY A 10 -4.65 13.07 6.91
N GLN A 11 -3.70 13.96 6.67
CA GLN A 11 -2.33 13.57 6.38
C GLN A 11 -1.73 12.87 7.60
N LEU A 12 -1.04 11.75 7.39
CA LEU A 12 -0.42 10.96 8.45
C LEU A 12 0.68 11.77 9.13
N ARG A 13 0.63 11.86 10.45
CA ARG A 13 1.68 12.51 11.24
C ARG A 13 2.90 11.59 11.36
N ARG A 14 4.08 12.16 11.52
CA ARG A 14 5.32 11.38 11.70
C ARG A 14 5.25 10.45 12.94
N THR A 15 4.57 10.87 13.99
CA THR A 15 4.32 10.07 15.20
C THR A 15 3.49 8.82 14.94
N ASP A 16 2.70 8.81 13.86
CA ASP A 16 1.79 7.71 13.51
C ASP A 16 2.43 6.67 12.57
N LEU A 17 3.70 6.87 12.14
CA LEU A 17 4.40 5.92 11.27
C LEU A 17 4.53 4.52 11.91
N ARG A 18 4.77 4.44 13.22
CA ARG A 18 4.82 3.15 13.93
C ARG A 18 3.43 2.50 14.02
N PRO A 19 2.36 3.17 14.48
CA PRO A 19 1.00 2.65 14.37
C PRO A 19 0.61 2.19 12.96
N ALA A 20 0.99 2.96 11.92
CA ALA A 20 0.74 2.61 10.53
C ALA A 20 1.44 1.30 10.12
N ALA A 21 2.70 1.11 10.49
CA ALA A 21 3.43 -0.12 10.22
C ALA A 21 2.81 -1.34 10.93
N LEU A 22 2.29 -1.16 12.16
CA LEU A 22 1.56 -2.20 12.89
C LEU A 22 0.27 -2.61 12.16
N ILE A 23 -0.50 -1.64 11.66
CA ILE A 23 -1.71 -1.89 10.86
C ILE A 23 -1.35 -2.66 9.58
N LEU A 24 -0.32 -2.23 8.86
CA LEU A 24 0.15 -2.92 7.65
C LEU A 24 0.57 -4.36 7.95
N GLY A 25 1.34 -4.58 9.01
CA GLY A 25 1.75 -5.90 9.43
C GLY A 25 0.56 -6.83 9.63
N ARG A 26 -0.48 -6.39 10.36
CA ARG A 26 -1.69 -7.17 10.61
C ARG A 26 -2.58 -7.34 9.39
N ALA A 27 -2.81 -6.27 8.64
CA ALA A 27 -3.75 -6.27 7.52
C ALA A 27 -3.23 -7.03 6.29
N MET A 28 -1.90 -7.04 6.10
CA MET A 28 -1.28 -7.64 4.92
C MET A 28 -0.60 -8.99 5.18
N ARG A 29 -0.65 -9.50 6.42
CA ARG A 29 0.05 -10.74 6.77
C ARG A 29 -0.37 -11.96 5.93
N ASP A 30 -1.62 -11.98 5.48
CA ASP A 30 -2.20 -13.08 4.73
C ASP A 30 -2.35 -12.76 3.22
N ASN A 31 -1.72 -11.69 2.74
CA ASN A 31 -1.62 -11.43 1.30
C ASN A 31 -0.70 -12.47 0.65
N PRO A 32 -1.12 -13.10 -0.46
CA PRO A 32 -0.38 -14.20 -1.08
C PRO A 32 1.09 -13.90 -1.37
N VAL A 33 1.39 -12.71 -1.92
CA VAL A 33 2.78 -12.30 -2.19
C VAL A 33 3.59 -12.19 -0.90
N ASN A 34 3.01 -11.64 0.18
CA ASN A 34 3.70 -11.53 1.47
C ASN A 34 3.97 -12.89 2.10
N VAL A 35 2.98 -13.82 2.03
CA VAL A 35 3.17 -15.21 2.47
C VAL A 35 4.32 -15.86 1.73
N ARG A 36 4.37 -15.67 0.40
CA ARG A 36 5.41 -16.24 -0.45
C ARG A 36 6.78 -15.61 -0.24
N ALA A 37 6.86 -14.28 -0.17
CA ALA A 37 8.12 -13.54 -0.05
C ALA A 37 8.79 -13.80 1.31
N PHE A 38 8.04 -13.71 2.40
CA PHE A 38 8.60 -13.92 3.73
C PHE A 38 8.73 -15.40 4.11
N ALA A 39 7.90 -16.30 3.53
CA ALA A 39 7.90 -17.74 3.79
C ALA A 39 7.88 -18.10 5.29
N ILE A 40 7.12 -17.37 6.07
CA ILE A 40 6.88 -17.59 7.50
C ILE A 40 5.49 -18.21 7.64
N SER A 41 5.38 -19.43 8.16
CA SER A 41 4.10 -20.13 8.32
C SER A 41 3.23 -19.48 9.41
N ASP A 42 3.85 -19.12 10.54
CA ASP A 42 3.16 -18.47 11.64
C ASP A 42 2.72 -17.04 11.28
N ALA A 43 1.40 -16.78 11.35
CA ALA A 43 0.80 -15.52 10.92
C ALA A 43 1.24 -14.33 11.79
N GLU A 44 1.45 -14.53 13.11
CA GLU A 44 1.86 -13.47 14.01
C GLU A 44 3.36 -13.12 13.82
N ARG A 45 4.21 -14.13 13.60
CA ARG A 45 5.62 -13.88 13.21
C ARG A 45 5.68 -13.15 11.88
N ARG A 46 4.84 -13.53 10.90
CA ARG A 46 4.77 -12.86 9.61
C ARG A 46 4.29 -11.42 9.75
N SER A 47 3.27 -11.16 10.59
CA SER A 47 2.81 -9.81 10.91
C SER A 47 3.95 -8.94 11.47
N ARG A 48 4.74 -9.46 12.43
CA ARG A 48 5.90 -8.75 12.99
C ARG A 48 7.01 -8.52 11.96
N ALA A 49 7.24 -9.47 11.06
CA ALA A 49 8.23 -9.30 9.98
C ALA A 49 7.80 -8.19 9.01
N LEU A 50 6.52 -8.16 8.63
CA LEU A 50 5.95 -7.12 7.78
C LEU A 50 5.94 -5.75 8.48
N GLU A 51 5.67 -5.67 9.78
CA GLU A 51 5.79 -4.43 10.54
C GLU A 51 7.22 -3.86 10.43
N ARG A 52 8.24 -4.69 10.65
CA ARG A 52 9.65 -4.27 10.50
C ARG A 52 9.96 -3.81 9.08
N PHE A 53 9.46 -4.53 8.07
CA PHE A 53 9.61 -4.19 6.66
C PHE A 53 8.96 -2.85 6.30
N PHE A 54 7.73 -2.61 6.75
CA PHE A 54 7.00 -1.39 6.40
C PHE A 54 7.48 -0.13 7.13
N ARG A 55 8.17 -0.23 8.25
CA ARG A 55 8.72 0.95 8.96
C ARG A 55 9.61 1.83 8.07
N PRO A 56 10.69 1.33 7.46
CA PRO A 56 11.54 2.13 6.57
C PRO A 56 10.82 2.50 5.26
N VAL A 57 9.92 1.66 4.73
CA VAL A 57 9.10 1.97 3.55
C VAL A 57 8.21 3.18 3.81
N LEU A 58 7.47 3.20 4.93
CA LEU A 58 6.62 4.32 5.31
C LEU A 58 7.43 5.60 5.59
N LEU A 59 8.63 5.48 6.15
CA LEU A 59 9.50 6.64 6.35
C LEU A 59 9.90 7.27 5.02
N GLY A 60 10.32 6.49 4.04
CA GLY A 60 10.64 6.97 2.69
C GLY A 60 9.42 7.61 2.01
N LEU A 61 8.28 6.95 2.09
CA LEU A 61 7.04 7.46 1.53
C LEU A 61 6.57 8.77 2.20
N HIS A 62 6.71 8.86 3.53
CA HIS A 62 6.37 10.09 4.27
C HIS A 62 7.26 11.28 3.89
N GLN A 63 8.52 11.03 3.51
CA GLN A 63 9.48 12.07 3.10
C GLN A 63 9.24 12.56 1.67
N ARG A 64 8.81 11.69 0.74
CA ARG A 64 8.78 11.96 -0.71
C ARG A 64 7.40 11.84 -1.35
N GLY A 65 6.42 11.31 -0.63
CA GLY A 65 5.06 11.09 -1.08
C GLY A 65 4.04 11.76 -0.18
N LEU A 66 2.87 11.12 -0.12
CA LEU A 66 1.77 11.46 0.78
C LEU A 66 1.28 10.19 1.46
N ILE A 67 0.85 10.29 2.71
CA ILE A 67 0.14 9.20 3.37
C ILE A 67 -1.10 9.79 4.02
N TYR A 68 -2.28 9.31 3.64
CA TYR A 68 -3.52 9.62 4.36
C TYR A 68 -3.72 8.63 5.48
N GLY A 69 -4.07 9.13 6.65
CA GLY A 69 -4.54 8.37 7.81
C GLY A 69 -6.05 8.49 7.96
N ALA A 70 -6.69 7.40 8.34
CA ALA A 70 -8.07 7.36 8.79
C ALA A 70 -8.09 7.18 10.30
N TYR A 71 -8.80 8.05 11.02
CA TYR A 71 -8.78 8.11 12.48
C TYR A 71 -10.18 7.95 13.06
N ARG A 72 -10.31 7.16 14.13
CA ARG A 72 -11.45 7.13 15.03
C ARG A 72 -11.06 7.74 16.38
N GLY A 73 -11.57 8.93 16.68
CA GLY A 73 -10.98 9.72 17.74
C GLY A 73 -9.51 9.99 17.46
N ASN A 74 -8.63 9.59 18.39
CA ASN A 74 -7.18 9.73 18.24
C ASN A 74 -6.49 8.46 17.70
N ALA A 75 -7.23 7.36 17.51
CA ALA A 75 -6.67 6.10 17.06
C ALA A 75 -6.60 6.04 15.52
N LEU A 76 -5.41 5.78 14.99
CA LEU A 76 -5.24 5.45 13.59
C LEU A 76 -5.88 4.07 13.31
N VAL A 77 -6.76 3.99 12.30
CA VAL A 77 -7.48 2.76 11.94
C VAL A 77 -7.32 2.38 10.46
N GLY A 78 -6.65 3.20 9.67
CA GLY A 78 -6.36 2.90 8.27
C GLY A 78 -5.37 3.86 7.68
N ILE A 79 -4.70 3.44 6.62
CA ILE A 79 -3.74 4.25 5.87
C ILE A 79 -3.90 4.04 4.37
N CYS A 80 -3.52 5.06 3.62
CA CYS A 80 -3.43 5.05 2.17
C CYS A 80 -2.15 5.79 1.77
N GLY A 81 -1.15 5.05 1.32
CA GLY A 81 0.11 5.58 0.84
C GLY A 81 0.04 6.00 -0.62
N ILE A 82 0.77 7.03 -0.99
CA ILE A 82 0.76 7.61 -2.33
C ILE A 82 2.17 8.09 -2.68
N ALA A 83 2.83 7.44 -3.63
CA ALA A 83 4.09 7.92 -4.17
C ALA A 83 3.84 8.88 -5.34
N ARG A 84 4.61 9.97 -5.39
CA ARG A 84 4.53 10.98 -6.45
C ARG A 84 5.21 10.50 -7.73
N PRO A 85 4.86 11.05 -8.91
CA PRO A 85 5.58 10.77 -10.15
C PRO A 85 7.10 10.98 -9.98
N GLY A 86 7.88 10.03 -10.49
CA GLY A 86 9.34 10.01 -10.33
C GLY A 86 9.86 9.50 -8.99
N PHE A 87 8.97 9.19 -8.03
CA PHE A 87 9.30 8.65 -6.71
C PHE A 87 8.64 7.31 -6.42
N CYS A 88 8.09 6.64 -7.42
CA CYS A 88 7.42 5.34 -7.28
C CYS A 88 8.39 4.23 -6.87
N GLN A 89 9.65 4.33 -7.33
CA GLN A 89 10.68 3.35 -6.99
C GLN A 89 11.55 3.82 -5.80
N PRO A 90 11.92 2.90 -4.88
CA PRO A 90 12.80 3.24 -3.77
C PRO A 90 14.21 3.53 -4.25
N THR A 91 14.83 4.55 -3.65
CA THR A 91 16.24 4.87 -3.87
C THR A 91 17.16 3.76 -3.35
N PRO A 92 18.44 3.70 -3.79
CA PRO A 92 19.42 2.77 -3.23
C PRO A 92 19.54 2.85 -1.70
N LEU A 93 19.49 4.07 -1.15
CA LEU A 93 19.54 4.29 0.30
C LEU A 93 18.31 3.72 1.02
N GLU A 94 17.14 3.84 0.43
CA GLU A 94 15.91 3.25 0.99
C GLU A 94 15.92 1.73 0.91
N LYS A 95 16.41 1.15 -0.19
CA LYS A 95 16.65 -0.29 -0.32
C LYS A 95 17.59 -0.78 0.78
N LEU A 96 18.69 -0.04 1.03
CA LEU A 96 19.64 -0.35 2.11
C LEU A 96 18.98 -0.28 3.50
N ARG A 97 18.09 0.68 3.75
CA ARG A 97 17.34 0.80 5.01
C ARG A 97 16.35 -0.33 5.25
N VAL A 98 15.80 -0.91 4.18
CA VAL A 98 14.88 -2.04 4.25
C VAL A 98 15.63 -3.36 4.48
N LEU A 99 16.86 -3.49 4.00
CA LEU A 99 17.64 -4.73 4.01
C LEU A 99 17.71 -5.41 5.39
N PRO A 100 18.00 -4.73 6.50
CA PRO A 100 18.01 -5.37 7.83
C PRO A 100 16.67 -6.01 8.20
N ALA A 101 15.56 -5.39 7.81
CA ALA A 101 14.21 -5.88 8.13
C ALA A 101 13.84 -7.16 7.36
N VAL A 102 14.46 -7.40 6.20
CA VAL A 102 14.21 -8.61 5.40
C VAL A 102 15.26 -9.70 5.61
N VAL A 103 16.44 -9.35 6.10
CA VAL A 103 17.52 -10.33 6.39
C VAL A 103 17.38 -10.89 7.81
N PHE A 104 17.27 -10.02 8.82
CA PHE A 104 17.30 -10.47 10.20
C PHE A 104 15.95 -11.01 10.69
N GLY A 105 15.98 -12.19 11.29
CA GLY A 105 14.79 -12.84 11.87
C GLY A 105 13.80 -13.41 10.85
N ASN A 106 14.20 -13.51 9.59
CA ASN A 106 13.41 -14.12 8.52
C ASN A 106 14.12 -15.40 7.98
N PRO A 107 13.38 -16.32 7.34
CA PRO A 107 13.97 -17.51 6.71
C PRO A 107 14.98 -17.13 5.63
N LEU A 108 15.98 -18.00 5.41
CA LEU A 108 16.96 -17.86 4.34
C LEU A 108 16.25 -17.60 3.00
N GLY A 109 16.81 -16.69 2.21
CA GLY A 109 16.28 -16.30 0.91
C GLY A 109 15.10 -15.34 0.94
N ALA A 110 14.59 -14.90 2.11
CA ALA A 110 13.52 -13.90 2.18
C ALA A 110 13.92 -12.58 1.48
N ALA A 111 15.14 -12.13 1.68
CA ALA A 111 15.66 -10.92 1.03
C ALA A 111 15.64 -11.04 -0.50
N LEU A 112 16.09 -12.18 -1.05
CA LEU A 112 16.08 -12.43 -2.49
C LEU A 112 14.65 -12.47 -3.04
N ARG A 113 13.71 -13.12 -2.33
CA ARG A 113 12.29 -13.15 -2.75
C ARG A 113 11.66 -11.76 -2.72
N VAL A 114 11.96 -10.93 -1.72
CA VAL A 114 11.48 -9.54 -1.65
C VAL A 114 12.05 -8.71 -2.80
N VAL A 115 13.33 -8.89 -3.16
CA VAL A 115 13.95 -8.23 -4.33
C VAL A 115 13.24 -8.68 -5.61
N ASN A 116 13.07 -9.99 -5.83
CA ASN A 116 12.39 -10.51 -7.00
C ASN A 116 10.94 -10.00 -7.12
N TRP A 117 10.23 -9.90 -6.00
CA TRP A 117 8.90 -9.28 -5.97
C TRP A 117 8.94 -7.81 -6.38
N ALA A 118 9.80 -7.02 -5.72
CA ALA A 118 9.93 -5.60 -6.01
C ALA A 118 10.32 -5.33 -7.49
N ASP A 119 11.26 -6.10 -8.02
CA ASP A 119 11.69 -5.99 -9.41
C ASP A 119 10.56 -6.39 -10.39
N ALA A 120 9.83 -7.46 -10.09
CA ALA A 120 8.70 -7.89 -10.92
C ALA A 120 7.59 -6.82 -11.01
N TRP A 121 7.36 -6.07 -9.95
CA TRP A 121 6.42 -4.96 -9.94
C TRP A 121 7.00 -3.74 -10.66
N ALA A 122 8.24 -3.35 -10.34
CA ALA A 122 8.92 -2.21 -10.96
C ALA A 122 8.99 -2.28 -12.49
N HIS A 123 9.19 -3.48 -13.06
CA HIS A 123 9.21 -3.68 -14.51
C HIS A 123 7.85 -3.44 -15.19
N ARG A 124 6.79 -3.29 -14.42
CA ARG A 124 5.42 -3.07 -14.92
C ARG A 124 4.89 -1.69 -14.61
N ASP A 125 5.69 -0.85 -13.98
CA ASP A 125 5.35 0.56 -13.80
C ASP A 125 5.09 1.21 -15.17
N PRO A 126 4.05 2.05 -15.31
CA PRO A 126 3.84 2.81 -16.52
C PRO A 126 5.06 3.67 -16.89
N ALA A 127 5.41 3.72 -18.17
CA ALA A 127 6.53 4.54 -18.66
C ALA A 127 6.31 6.04 -18.47
N GLY A 128 5.05 6.48 -18.44
CA GLY A 128 4.69 7.89 -18.25
C GLY A 128 4.56 8.28 -16.77
N PRO A 129 4.53 9.60 -16.49
CA PRO A 129 4.31 10.11 -15.14
C PRO A 129 3.00 9.59 -14.54
N HIS A 130 3.06 8.96 -13.39
CA HIS A 130 1.90 8.44 -12.67
C HIS A 130 2.09 8.56 -11.17
N TRP A 131 0.98 8.58 -10.45
CA TRP A 131 0.97 8.48 -9.00
C TRP A 131 0.75 7.01 -8.62
N HIS A 132 1.59 6.50 -7.76
CA HIS A 132 1.51 5.12 -7.32
C HIS A 132 0.73 5.03 -6.00
N LEU A 133 -0.40 4.32 -6.03
CA LEU A 133 -1.24 4.08 -4.86
C LEU A 133 -0.77 2.83 -4.11
N GLY A 134 -0.21 3.00 -2.95
CA GLY A 134 0.20 1.91 -2.07
C GLY A 134 1.21 2.36 -1.02
N PRO A 135 1.24 1.65 0.11
CA PRO A 135 0.33 0.59 0.56
C PRO A 135 -1.02 1.13 1.08
N VAL A 136 -2.09 0.34 0.94
CA VAL A 136 -3.42 0.64 1.51
C VAL A 136 -3.77 -0.43 2.54
N ALA A 137 -4.06 -0.04 3.77
CA ALA A 137 -4.42 -0.97 4.82
C ALA A 137 -5.44 -0.40 5.80
N ILE A 138 -6.35 -1.25 6.24
CA ILE A 138 -7.33 -0.97 7.29
C ILE A 138 -7.11 -1.96 8.42
N GLU A 139 -7.14 -1.48 9.67
CA GLU A 139 -7.08 -2.33 10.86
C GLU A 139 -8.09 -3.49 10.75
N PRO A 140 -7.66 -4.75 10.86
CA PRO A 140 -8.53 -5.91 10.61
C PRO A 140 -9.86 -5.89 11.39
N SER A 141 -9.84 -5.43 12.65
CA SER A 141 -11.04 -5.39 13.50
C SER A 141 -12.12 -4.41 13.04
N VAL A 142 -11.78 -3.48 12.14
CA VAL A 142 -12.72 -2.44 11.64
C VAL A 142 -12.81 -2.43 10.11
N GLN A 143 -12.37 -3.49 9.43
CA GLN A 143 -12.58 -3.66 8.01
C GLN A 143 -14.08 -3.77 7.66
N ARG A 144 -14.41 -3.59 6.37
CA ARG A 144 -15.80 -3.65 5.85
C ARG A 144 -16.76 -2.64 6.45
N GLN A 145 -16.23 -1.55 7.04
CA GLN A 145 -17.01 -0.44 7.61
C GLN A 145 -16.88 0.85 6.78
N GLY A 146 -16.51 0.77 5.50
CA GLY A 146 -16.41 1.90 4.58
C GLY A 146 -15.11 2.71 4.68
N ILE A 147 -14.20 2.42 5.62
CA ILE A 147 -12.97 3.19 5.84
C ILE A 147 -12.07 3.18 4.60
N GLY A 148 -11.90 2.00 3.98
CA GLY A 148 -11.11 1.89 2.74
C GLY A 148 -11.73 2.70 1.59
N SER A 149 -13.05 2.71 1.49
CA SER A 149 -13.76 3.51 0.49
C SER A 149 -13.56 5.01 0.73
N ALA A 150 -13.62 5.48 1.98
CA ALA A 150 -13.38 6.87 2.30
C ALA A 150 -11.95 7.31 1.93
N LEU A 151 -10.93 6.49 2.25
CA LEU A 151 -9.53 6.74 1.86
C LEU A 151 -9.36 6.78 0.34
N LEU A 152 -9.95 5.84 -0.39
CA LEU A 152 -9.88 5.80 -1.85
C LEU A 152 -10.62 6.97 -2.50
N THR A 153 -11.77 7.38 -1.95
CA THR A 153 -12.47 8.58 -2.42
C THR A 153 -11.59 9.82 -2.27
N ALA A 154 -10.97 10.02 -1.11
CA ALA A 154 -10.07 11.14 -0.88
C ALA A 154 -8.86 11.12 -1.83
N PHE A 155 -8.28 9.93 -2.06
CA PHE A 155 -7.23 9.73 -3.06
C PHE A 155 -7.71 10.12 -4.47
N CYS A 156 -8.86 9.61 -4.91
CA CYS A 156 -9.38 9.90 -6.26
C CYS A 156 -9.67 11.38 -6.45
N VAL A 157 -10.26 12.06 -5.47
CA VAL A 157 -10.47 13.51 -5.49
C VAL A 157 -9.14 14.26 -5.66
N HIS A 158 -8.11 13.83 -4.94
CA HIS A 158 -6.78 14.41 -5.08
C HIS A 158 -6.21 14.20 -6.50
N MET A 159 -6.31 12.97 -7.05
CA MET A 159 -5.82 12.68 -8.41
C MET A 159 -6.59 13.45 -9.49
N ASP A 160 -7.91 13.56 -9.36
CA ASP A 160 -8.76 14.30 -10.30
C ASP A 160 -8.43 15.79 -10.34
N ALA A 161 -8.09 16.38 -9.18
CA ALA A 161 -7.66 17.78 -9.11
C ALA A 161 -6.35 18.06 -9.87
N TYR A 162 -5.49 17.04 -10.03
CA TYR A 162 -4.25 17.16 -10.81
C TYR A 162 -4.36 16.64 -12.24
N GLY A 163 -5.52 16.10 -12.66
CA GLY A 163 -5.65 15.41 -13.94
C GLY A 163 -4.67 14.24 -14.09
N ALA A 164 -4.33 13.58 -12.98
CA ALA A 164 -3.19 12.68 -12.91
C ALA A 164 -3.58 11.22 -13.08
N VAL A 165 -2.75 10.46 -13.79
CA VAL A 165 -2.85 9.00 -13.86
C VAL A 165 -2.46 8.40 -12.53
N ALA A 166 -3.26 7.44 -12.05
CA ALA A 166 -2.95 6.64 -10.88
C ALA A 166 -2.72 5.18 -11.27
N TYR A 167 -1.81 4.53 -10.56
CA TYR A 167 -1.41 3.14 -10.78
C TYR A 167 -1.28 2.40 -9.45
N LEU A 168 -1.55 1.10 -9.45
CA LEU A 168 -1.40 0.22 -8.30
C LEU A 168 -1.20 -1.23 -8.73
N GLU A 169 -0.70 -2.06 -7.81
CA GLU A 169 -0.69 -3.51 -7.91
C GLU A 169 -1.49 -4.16 -6.79
N THR A 170 -2.01 -5.35 -7.07
CA THR A 170 -2.63 -6.19 -6.05
C THR A 170 -2.49 -7.67 -6.38
N ASP A 171 -2.31 -8.47 -5.33
CA ASP A 171 -2.22 -9.93 -5.37
C ASP A 171 -3.52 -10.62 -4.90
N ARG A 172 -4.60 -9.83 -4.75
CA ARG A 172 -5.91 -10.32 -4.29
C ARG A 172 -7.02 -9.92 -5.25
N ARG A 173 -7.69 -10.92 -5.83
CA ARG A 173 -8.81 -10.67 -6.76
C ARG A 173 -9.94 -9.86 -6.13
N ALA A 174 -10.19 -10.02 -4.83
CA ALA A 174 -11.18 -9.20 -4.12
C ALA A 174 -10.84 -7.69 -4.13
N ASN A 175 -9.54 -7.36 -4.13
CA ASN A 175 -9.09 -5.97 -4.24
C ASN A 175 -9.29 -5.42 -5.66
N VAL A 176 -9.15 -6.25 -6.71
CA VAL A 176 -9.45 -5.84 -8.10
C VAL A 176 -10.87 -5.28 -8.18
N HIS A 177 -11.86 -6.03 -7.70
CA HIS A 177 -13.26 -5.58 -7.69
C HIS A 177 -13.47 -4.34 -6.82
N PHE A 178 -12.69 -4.20 -5.74
CA PHE A 178 -12.75 -3.02 -4.89
C PHE A 178 -12.23 -1.79 -5.63
N TYR A 179 -11.06 -1.86 -6.27
CA TYR A 179 -10.46 -0.73 -6.99
C TYR A 179 -11.23 -0.35 -8.26
N GLN A 180 -11.88 -1.32 -8.93
CA GLN A 180 -12.75 -1.05 -10.09
C GLN A 180 -13.88 -0.07 -9.75
N LYS A 181 -14.42 -0.08 -8.53
CA LYS A 181 -15.42 0.87 -8.06
C LYS A 181 -14.94 2.32 -8.02
N PHE A 182 -13.63 2.53 -8.06
CA PHE A 182 -12.97 3.84 -8.06
C PHE A 182 -12.37 4.20 -9.42
N GLY A 183 -12.76 3.48 -10.48
CA GLY A 183 -12.36 3.77 -11.86
C GLY A 183 -11.02 3.18 -12.27
N PHE A 184 -10.42 2.29 -11.46
CA PHE A 184 -9.25 1.53 -11.89
C PHE A 184 -9.64 0.40 -12.84
N ALA A 185 -8.88 0.19 -13.88
CA ALA A 185 -8.98 -0.94 -14.80
C ALA A 185 -7.72 -1.80 -14.74
N VAL A 186 -7.85 -3.11 -14.90
CA VAL A 186 -6.71 -4.01 -15.04
C VAL A 186 -6.05 -3.72 -16.39
N VAL A 187 -4.75 -3.40 -16.36
CA VAL A 187 -3.93 -3.12 -17.56
C VAL A 187 -2.93 -4.23 -17.85
N ALA A 188 -2.60 -5.04 -16.85
CA ALA A 188 -1.77 -6.24 -17.01
C ALA A 188 -2.05 -7.24 -15.90
N GLU A 189 -1.76 -8.51 -16.19
CA GLU A 189 -1.73 -9.60 -15.21
C GLU A 189 -0.41 -10.33 -15.33
N ALA A 190 0.16 -10.78 -14.21
CA ALA A 190 1.36 -11.61 -14.23
C ALA A 190 1.43 -12.51 -13.01
N ASP A 191 2.13 -13.62 -13.16
CA ASP A 191 2.57 -14.43 -12.03
C ASP A 191 3.83 -13.82 -11.41
N VAL A 192 3.81 -13.62 -10.10
CA VAL A 192 4.96 -13.16 -9.33
C VAL A 192 5.26 -14.20 -8.25
N MET A 193 6.29 -14.97 -8.42
CA MET A 193 6.70 -16.07 -7.52
C MET A 193 5.62 -17.15 -7.31
N GLY A 194 4.82 -17.48 -8.33
CA GLY A 194 3.71 -18.43 -8.23
C GLY A 194 2.42 -17.81 -7.66
N VAL A 195 2.32 -16.48 -7.62
CA VAL A 195 1.15 -15.74 -7.14
C VAL A 195 0.61 -14.86 -8.28
N PRO A 196 -0.67 -14.98 -8.66
CA PRO A 196 -1.30 -14.07 -9.61
C PRO A 196 -1.31 -12.63 -9.07
N ASN A 197 -0.90 -11.69 -9.91
CA ASN A 197 -0.90 -10.26 -9.61
C ASN A 197 -1.62 -9.49 -10.70
N TRP A 198 -2.37 -8.47 -10.30
CA TRP A 198 -3.08 -7.57 -11.18
C TRP A 198 -2.48 -6.17 -11.05
N PHE A 199 -2.16 -5.60 -12.21
CA PHE A 199 -1.64 -4.24 -12.36
C PHE A 199 -2.77 -3.39 -12.88
N MET A 200 -3.09 -2.30 -12.17
CA MET A 200 -4.28 -1.53 -12.44
C MET A 200 -3.95 -0.06 -12.62
N SER A 201 -4.60 0.58 -13.59
CA SER A 201 -4.45 2.00 -13.85
C SER A 201 -5.81 2.70 -13.85
N ARG A 202 -5.80 3.95 -13.39
CA ARG A 202 -6.92 4.87 -13.47
C ARG A 202 -6.49 6.11 -14.22
N PRO A 203 -7.15 6.50 -15.33
CA PRO A 203 -6.85 7.73 -16.04
C PRO A 203 -7.09 8.94 -15.13
N GLY A 204 -6.36 10.01 -15.36
CA GLY A 204 -6.63 11.28 -14.73
C GLY A 204 -8.02 11.78 -15.11
N GLY A 205 -8.81 12.23 -14.13
CA GLY A 205 -10.04 12.94 -14.38
C GLY A 205 -9.76 14.27 -15.12
N HIS A 206 -10.74 14.78 -15.87
CA HIS A 206 -10.64 16.14 -16.38
C HIS A 206 -10.69 17.10 -15.18
N PRO A 207 -9.71 18.02 -15.03
CA PRO A 207 -9.80 19.02 -13.99
C PRO A 207 -11.15 19.72 -14.13
N ARG A 208 -11.93 19.78 -13.07
CA ARG A 208 -13.16 20.58 -13.05
C ARG A 208 -12.73 22.00 -13.35
N LYS A 209 -13.15 22.54 -14.52
CA LYS A 209 -13.03 23.95 -14.77
C LYS A 209 -13.86 24.67 -13.68
N GLY A 210 -13.16 25.29 -12.75
CA GLY A 210 -13.75 26.18 -11.74
C GLY A 210 -14.26 27.47 -12.39
#